data_180631143f41615b91389face8150d88
#
_entry.id   180631143f41615b91389face8150d88
#
_cell.length_a   1.000
_cell.length_b   1.000
_cell.length_c   1.000
_cell.angle_alpha   90.00
_cell.angle_beta   90.00
_cell.angle_gamma   90.00
#
_symmetry.space_group_name_H-M   'P 1'
#
loop_
_entity.id
_entity.type
_entity.pdbx_description
1 polymer ?
#
loop_
_entity_poly.entity_id
_entity_poly.type
_entity_poly.pdbx_seq_one_letter_code
_entity_poly.pdbx_strand_id
1 'polypeptide(L)'
;MKTISIIQFLLAFGIGISSLFVLYRIIRYFMMKIYKIENDNTAFAIFQVGIIFSGSLILSSIISPALNATRFLNPDNTFTLESLLNTYGYITMFVFIGFFCTILVISSGLFVLFNLTKIDEGQEIKNNNIAVALITAAIIIGLSIIVDEYVGIVCEALIPYPQIPTFI
;
A
#
# COMPACT_ATOMS: atom_id res chain seq x y z
N MET A 1 29.51 -4.82 -1.51
CA MET A 1 28.21 -5.53 -1.52
C MET A 1 27.45 -5.46 -0.18
N LYS A 2 28.05 -5.82 0.96
CA LYS A 2 27.32 -5.82 2.27
C LYS A 2 26.74 -4.45 2.67
N THR A 3 27.47 -3.35 2.45
CA THR A 3 27.05 -2.00 2.82
C THR A 3 25.81 -1.54 2.04
N ILE A 4 25.74 -1.86 0.75
CA ILE A 4 24.63 -1.50 -0.15
C ILE A 4 23.35 -2.23 0.28
N SER A 5 23.46 -3.52 0.63
CA SER A 5 22.30 -4.29 1.10
C SER A 5 21.75 -3.76 2.43
N ILE A 6 22.62 -3.26 3.31
CA ILE A 6 22.19 -2.63 4.56
C ILE A 6 21.44 -1.32 4.30
N ILE A 7 21.96 -0.48 3.41
CA ILE A 7 21.30 0.78 3.03
C ILE A 7 19.94 0.51 2.39
N GLN A 8 19.84 -0.46 1.49
CA GLN A 8 18.58 -0.86 0.86
C GLN A 8 17.57 -1.37 1.89
N PHE A 9 18.01 -2.17 2.86
CA PHE A 9 17.16 -2.63 3.95
C PHE A 9 16.62 -1.46 4.78
N LEU A 10 17.47 -0.52 5.17
CA LEU A 10 17.07 0.65 5.95
C LEU A 10 16.10 1.54 5.18
N LEU A 11 16.31 1.72 3.87
CA LEU A 11 15.39 2.45 2.99
C LEU A 11 14.04 1.76 2.91
N ALA A 12 14.00 0.44 2.62
CA ALA A 12 12.75 -0.32 2.57
C ALA A 12 11.98 -0.27 3.89
N PHE A 13 12.70 -0.41 5.01
CA PHE A 13 12.12 -0.34 6.36
C PHE A 13 11.54 1.05 6.65
N GLY A 14 12.28 2.12 6.32
CA GLY A 14 11.82 3.51 6.49
C GLY A 14 10.59 3.83 5.64
N ILE A 15 10.57 3.39 4.37
CA ILE A 15 9.42 3.55 3.46
C ILE A 15 8.22 2.78 4.02
N GLY A 16 8.40 1.54 4.45
CA GLY A 16 7.33 0.70 5.01
C GLY A 16 6.67 1.37 6.22
N ILE A 17 7.46 1.76 7.22
CA ILE A 17 6.93 2.42 8.43
C ILE A 17 6.21 3.72 8.10
N SER A 18 6.84 4.59 7.29
CA SER A 18 6.27 5.88 6.91
C SER A 18 4.94 5.71 6.16
N SER A 19 4.90 4.76 5.23
CA SER A 19 3.72 4.45 4.42
C SER A 19 2.57 3.93 5.29
N LEU A 20 2.83 2.99 6.20
CA LEU A 20 1.81 2.49 7.12
C LEU A 20 1.28 3.57 8.06
N PHE A 21 2.15 4.44 8.58
CA PHE A 21 1.75 5.54 9.42
C PHE A 21 0.83 6.52 8.68
N VAL A 22 1.18 6.88 7.44
CA VAL A 22 0.36 7.78 6.60
C VAL A 22 -0.97 7.12 6.28
N LEU A 23 -0.96 5.84 5.87
CA LEU A 23 -2.16 5.07 5.58
C LEU A 23 -3.12 5.05 6.77
N TYR A 24 -2.62 4.67 7.96
CA TYR A 24 -3.41 4.68 9.19
C TYR A 24 -4.05 6.04 9.46
N ARG A 25 -3.27 7.12 9.31
CA ARG A 25 -3.73 8.48 9.60
C ARG A 25 -4.79 8.95 8.61
N ILE A 26 -4.62 8.65 7.31
CA ILE A 26 -5.58 8.98 6.27
C ILE A 26 -6.92 8.27 6.54
N ILE A 27 -6.89 6.97 6.80
CA ILE A 27 -8.10 6.18 6.98
C ILE A 27 -8.84 6.60 8.24
N ARG A 28 -8.11 6.75 9.35
CA ARG A 28 -8.71 7.25 10.59
C ARG A 28 -9.39 8.60 10.38
N TYR A 29 -8.74 9.53 9.69
CA TYR A 29 -9.32 10.84 9.39
C TYR A 29 -10.60 10.71 8.55
N PHE A 30 -10.60 9.89 7.50
CA PHE A 30 -11.77 9.69 6.66
C PHE A 30 -12.93 9.05 7.43
N MET A 31 -12.69 8.00 8.20
CA MET A 31 -13.72 7.32 8.97
C MET A 31 -14.33 8.22 10.05
N MET A 32 -13.51 8.96 10.78
CA MET A 32 -14.01 9.91 11.77
C MET A 32 -14.82 11.03 11.12
N LYS A 33 -14.42 11.52 9.94
CA LYS A 33 -15.11 12.60 9.24
C LYS A 33 -16.44 12.15 8.60
N ILE A 34 -16.45 10.98 7.96
CA ILE A 34 -17.63 10.48 7.22
C ILE A 34 -18.65 9.89 8.17
N TYR A 35 -18.23 8.99 9.07
CA TYR A 35 -19.14 8.25 9.95
C TYR A 35 -19.29 8.85 11.33
N LYS A 36 -18.56 9.95 11.64
CA LYS A 36 -18.58 10.65 12.94
C LYS A 36 -18.35 9.66 14.11
N ILE A 37 -17.35 8.80 13.96
CA ILE A 37 -16.94 7.89 15.02
C ILE A 37 -16.12 8.72 16.01
N GLU A 38 -16.72 9.08 17.14
CA GLU A 38 -16.08 9.96 18.14
C GLU A 38 -15.15 9.19 19.07
N ASN A 39 -15.46 7.92 19.33
CA ASN A 39 -14.69 7.04 20.21
C ASN A 39 -14.22 5.80 19.48
N ASP A 40 -13.01 5.35 19.77
CA ASP A 40 -12.48 4.08 19.31
C ASP A 40 -13.29 2.95 19.98
N ASN A 41 -14.04 2.19 19.20
CA ASN A 41 -14.73 0.98 19.64
C ASN A 41 -14.05 -0.27 19.07
N THR A 42 -14.42 -1.46 19.59
CA THR A 42 -13.79 -2.72 19.21
C THR A 42 -13.99 -3.02 17.71
N ALA A 43 -15.18 -2.78 17.18
CA ALA A 43 -15.47 -2.99 15.76
C ALA A 43 -14.61 -2.08 14.87
N PHE A 44 -14.44 -0.82 15.25
CA PHE A 44 -13.57 0.10 14.52
C PHE A 44 -12.09 -0.32 14.58
N ALA A 45 -11.62 -0.80 15.74
CA ALA A 45 -10.27 -1.33 15.87
C ALA A 45 -10.02 -2.54 14.95
N ILE A 46 -10.96 -3.49 14.88
CA ILE A 46 -10.89 -4.65 13.98
C ILE A 46 -10.86 -4.20 12.51
N PHE A 47 -11.72 -3.27 12.14
CA PHE A 47 -11.73 -2.71 10.79
C PHE A 47 -10.39 -2.05 10.44
N GLN A 48 -9.81 -1.25 11.35
CA GLN A 48 -8.49 -0.65 11.17
C GLN A 48 -7.39 -1.69 10.97
N VAL A 49 -7.41 -2.79 11.74
CA VAL A 49 -6.47 -3.91 11.56
C VAL A 49 -6.57 -4.49 10.16
N GLY A 50 -7.80 -4.74 9.66
CA GLY A 50 -8.02 -5.23 8.30
C GLY A 50 -7.42 -4.31 7.24
N ILE A 51 -7.61 -3.01 7.38
CA ILE A 51 -7.08 -2.01 6.46
C ILE A 51 -5.55 -1.91 6.50
N ILE A 52 -4.96 -1.88 7.71
CA ILE A 52 -3.51 -1.82 7.85
C ILE A 52 -2.87 -3.07 7.25
N PHE A 53 -3.44 -4.25 7.51
CA PHE A 53 -2.94 -5.50 6.96
C PHE A 53 -3.05 -5.53 5.43
N SER A 54 -4.19 -5.13 4.88
CA SER A 54 -4.42 -4.97 3.43
C SER A 54 -3.40 -4.01 2.79
N GLY A 55 -3.25 -2.83 3.37
CA GLY A 55 -2.28 -1.85 2.89
C GLY A 55 -0.83 -2.33 2.99
N SER A 56 -0.49 -3.10 4.03
CA SER A 56 0.83 -3.71 4.19
C SER A 56 1.13 -4.70 3.08
N LEU A 57 0.17 -5.54 2.68
CA LEU A 57 0.32 -6.48 1.57
C LEU A 57 0.62 -5.73 0.27
N ILE A 58 -0.23 -4.77 -0.11
CA ILE A 58 -0.07 -3.99 -1.34
C ILE A 58 1.22 -3.17 -1.34
N LEU A 59 1.57 -2.55 -0.21
CA LEU A 59 2.82 -1.78 -0.09
C LEU A 59 4.05 -2.68 -0.09
N SER A 60 3.97 -3.93 0.37
CA SER A 60 5.09 -4.86 0.32
C SER A 60 5.46 -5.24 -1.11
N SER A 61 4.48 -5.36 -2.01
CA SER A 61 4.71 -5.72 -3.42
C SER A 61 5.45 -4.64 -4.21
N ILE A 62 5.42 -3.38 -3.77
CA ILE A 62 6.16 -2.29 -4.42
C ILE A 62 7.64 -2.19 -3.99
N ILE A 63 8.02 -2.87 -2.90
CA ILE A 63 9.40 -2.76 -2.37
C ILE A 63 10.41 -3.32 -3.36
N SER A 64 10.14 -4.48 -3.95
CA SER A 64 11.04 -5.10 -4.92
C SER A 64 11.24 -4.23 -6.17
N PRO A 65 10.19 -3.76 -6.86
CA PRO A 65 10.33 -2.80 -7.95
C PRO A 65 11.10 -1.53 -7.56
N ALA A 66 10.82 -0.97 -6.37
CA ALA A 66 11.53 0.22 -5.90
C ALA A 66 13.03 -0.02 -5.73
N LEU A 67 13.42 -1.17 -5.16
CA LEU A 67 14.83 -1.55 -5.03
C LEU A 67 15.48 -1.84 -6.39
N ASN A 68 14.77 -2.45 -7.33
CA ASN A 68 15.26 -2.69 -8.68
C ASN A 68 15.48 -1.37 -9.43
N ALA A 69 14.53 -0.44 -9.34
CA ALA A 69 14.69 0.89 -9.91
C ALA A 69 15.94 1.60 -9.36
N THR A 70 16.20 1.54 -8.04
CA THR A 70 17.39 2.16 -7.44
C THR A 70 18.70 1.55 -7.94
N ARG A 71 18.74 0.23 -8.09
CA ARG A 71 19.93 -0.48 -8.62
C ARG A 71 20.18 -0.13 -10.07
N PHE A 72 19.10 -0.01 -10.83
CA PHE A 72 19.14 0.27 -12.24
C PHE A 72 19.63 1.71 -12.54
N LEU A 73 19.12 2.68 -11.77
CA LEU A 73 19.50 4.09 -11.92
C LEU A 73 20.91 4.40 -11.40
N ASN A 74 21.50 3.51 -10.60
CA ASN A 74 22.84 3.68 -10.03
C ASN A 74 23.74 2.45 -10.27
N PRO A 75 24.02 2.08 -11.53
CA PRO A 75 24.83 0.88 -11.82
C PRO A 75 26.23 0.96 -11.25
N ASP A 76 26.83 2.14 -11.24
CA ASP A 76 28.21 2.39 -10.76
C ASP A 76 28.29 2.69 -9.26
N ASN A 77 27.17 2.64 -8.53
CA ASN A 77 27.08 3.00 -7.11
C ASN A 77 27.65 4.41 -6.78
N THR A 78 27.65 5.31 -7.75
CA THR A 78 28.05 6.70 -7.57
C THR A 78 26.83 7.50 -7.12
N PHE A 79 26.85 7.97 -5.87
CA PHE A 79 25.79 8.81 -5.34
C PHE A 79 25.97 10.25 -5.81
N THR A 80 25.51 10.56 -7.02
CA THR A 80 25.36 11.93 -7.50
C THR A 80 24.03 12.50 -7.04
N LEU A 81 23.93 13.83 -6.93
CA LEU A 81 22.66 14.49 -6.55
C LEU A 81 21.53 14.12 -7.52
N GLU A 82 21.84 14.03 -8.81
CA GLU A 82 20.89 13.66 -9.86
C GLU A 82 20.38 12.22 -9.68
N SER A 83 21.28 11.26 -9.41
CA SER A 83 20.90 9.87 -9.18
C SER A 83 20.04 9.70 -7.93
N LEU A 84 20.30 10.48 -6.88
CA LEU A 84 19.48 10.50 -5.68
C LEU A 84 18.08 11.06 -5.97
N LEU A 85 17.97 12.18 -6.68
CA LEU A 85 16.66 12.77 -7.03
C LEU A 85 15.82 11.83 -7.89
N ASN A 86 16.42 11.17 -8.88
CA ASN A 86 15.74 10.20 -9.72
C ASN A 86 15.26 8.99 -8.89
N THR A 87 16.10 8.46 -8.03
CA THR A 87 15.76 7.36 -7.12
C THR A 87 14.57 7.72 -6.21
N TYR A 88 14.61 8.90 -5.58
CA TYR A 88 13.50 9.38 -4.76
C TYR A 88 12.22 9.57 -5.57
N GLY A 89 12.32 10.03 -6.82
CA GLY A 89 11.20 10.18 -7.73
C GLY A 89 10.48 8.85 -7.97
N TYR A 90 11.21 7.80 -8.32
CA TYR A 90 10.64 6.46 -8.53
C TYR A 90 10.03 5.87 -7.27
N ILE A 91 10.74 5.95 -6.14
CA ILE A 91 10.21 5.46 -4.85
C ILE A 91 8.90 6.16 -4.51
N THR A 92 8.85 7.50 -4.64
CA THR A 92 7.65 8.28 -4.35
C THR A 92 6.50 7.89 -5.28
N MET A 93 6.77 7.72 -6.58
CA MET A 93 5.79 7.29 -7.56
C MET A 93 5.22 5.91 -7.21
N PHE A 94 6.04 4.92 -6.88
CA PHE A 94 5.58 3.59 -6.52
C PHE A 94 4.77 3.58 -5.23
N VAL A 95 5.21 4.32 -4.21
CA VAL A 95 4.44 4.49 -2.97
C VAL A 95 3.07 5.11 -3.28
N PHE A 96 2.99 6.08 -4.18
CA PHE A 96 1.73 6.69 -4.60
C PHE A 96 0.81 5.69 -5.29
N ILE A 97 1.35 4.85 -6.19
CA ILE A 97 0.61 3.75 -6.83
C ILE A 97 0.09 2.77 -5.76
N GLY A 98 0.92 2.36 -4.82
CA GLY A 98 0.52 1.48 -3.73
C GLY A 98 -0.62 2.05 -2.88
N PHE A 99 -0.57 3.33 -2.52
CA PHE A 99 -1.66 4.01 -1.81
C PHE A 99 -2.94 4.06 -2.63
N PHE A 100 -2.84 4.41 -3.91
CA PHE A 100 -3.99 4.46 -4.80
C PHE A 100 -4.67 3.10 -4.92
N CYS A 101 -3.89 2.03 -5.13
CA CYS A 101 -4.40 0.66 -5.18
C CYS A 101 -5.02 0.24 -3.84
N THR A 102 -4.42 0.60 -2.71
CA THR A 102 -4.98 0.32 -1.38
C THR A 102 -6.35 0.98 -1.21
N ILE A 103 -6.50 2.25 -1.59
CA ILE A 103 -7.77 2.97 -1.53
C ILE A 103 -8.81 2.30 -2.45
N LEU A 104 -8.43 1.89 -3.66
CA LEU A 104 -9.30 1.17 -4.58
C LEU A 104 -9.79 -0.15 -4.00
N VAL A 105 -8.90 -0.94 -3.39
CA VAL A 105 -9.25 -2.22 -2.74
C VAL A 105 -10.24 -2.00 -1.61
N ILE A 106 -9.99 -1.04 -0.73
CA ILE A 106 -10.87 -0.73 0.39
C ILE A 106 -12.25 -0.29 -0.13
N SER A 107 -12.28 0.64 -1.09
CA SER A 107 -13.52 1.14 -1.69
C SER A 107 -14.31 0.03 -2.38
N SER A 108 -13.61 -0.86 -3.12
CA SER A 108 -14.23 -2.01 -3.78
C SER A 108 -14.79 -3.01 -2.77
N GLY A 109 -14.07 -3.29 -1.68
CA GLY A 109 -14.53 -4.17 -0.61
C GLY A 109 -15.81 -3.67 0.05
N LEU A 110 -15.85 -2.38 0.40
CA LEU A 110 -17.05 -1.74 0.95
C LEU A 110 -18.20 -1.73 -0.06
N PHE A 111 -17.93 -1.45 -1.33
CA PHE A 111 -18.93 -1.47 -2.40
C PHE A 111 -19.54 -2.86 -2.60
N VAL A 112 -18.71 -3.91 -2.61
CA VAL A 112 -19.18 -5.30 -2.73
C VAL A 112 -20.10 -5.66 -1.57
N LEU A 113 -19.71 -5.34 -0.34
CA LEU A 113 -20.52 -5.61 0.85
C LEU A 113 -21.85 -4.87 0.81
N PHE A 114 -21.84 -3.57 0.57
CA PHE A 114 -23.05 -2.75 0.47
C PHE A 114 -24.07 -3.32 -0.54
N ASN A 115 -23.58 -3.80 -1.70
CA ASN A 115 -24.47 -4.41 -2.70
C ASN A 115 -24.99 -5.80 -2.30
N LEU A 116 -24.20 -6.57 -1.54
CA LEU A 116 -24.58 -7.91 -1.10
C LEU A 116 -25.55 -7.88 0.10
N THR A 117 -25.30 -7.00 1.06
CA THR A 117 -26.01 -6.99 2.35
C THR A 117 -27.04 -5.87 2.47
N LYS A 118 -26.91 -4.81 1.66
CA LYS A 118 -27.67 -3.54 1.78
C LYS A 118 -27.57 -2.90 3.16
N ILE A 119 -26.50 -3.19 3.88
CA ILE A 119 -26.18 -2.65 5.21
C ILE A 119 -25.18 -1.52 5.03
N ASP A 120 -25.29 -0.46 5.80
CA ASP A 120 -24.24 0.58 5.89
C ASP A 120 -23.19 0.10 6.91
N GLU A 121 -22.10 -0.50 6.40
CA GLU A 121 -21.02 -1.06 7.22
C GLU A 121 -20.41 0.00 8.14
N GLY A 122 -20.34 1.24 7.69
CA GLY A 122 -19.79 2.33 8.49
C GLY A 122 -20.65 2.64 9.70
N GLN A 123 -21.97 2.64 9.55
CA GLN A 123 -22.90 2.84 10.67
C GLN A 123 -22.87 1.63 11.62
N GLU A 124 -22.78 0.42 11.10
CA GLU A 124 -22.67 -0.79 11.91
C GLU A 124 -21.37 -0.83 12.71
N ILE A 125 -20.25 -0.45 12.09
CA ILE A 125 -18.96 -0.32 12.79
C ILE A 125 -19.04 0.75 13.88
N LYS A 126 -19.70 1.89 13.61
CA LYS A 126 -19.96 2.93 14.60
C LYS A 126 -20.78 2.39 15.78
N ASN A 127 -21.79 1.55 15.52
CA ASN A 127 -22.61 0.90 16.52
C ASN A 127 -21.91 -0.29 17.22
N ASN A 128 -20.62 -0.46 17.00
CA ASN A 128 -19.79 -1.53 17.55
C ASN A 128 -20.21 -2.95 17.13
N ASN A 129 -20.73 -3.11 15.91
CA ASN A 129 -21.04 -4.42 15.36
C ASN A 129 -19.76 -5.14 14.93
N ILE A 130 -19.23 -5.99 15.81
CA ILE A 130 -17.98 -6.74 15.62
C ILE A 130 -18.11 -7.71 14.44
N ALA A 131 -19.26 -8.33 14.22
CA ALA A 131 -19.46 -9.31 13.14
C ALA A 131 -19.30 -8.62 11.77
N VAL A 132 -19.92 -7.46 11.59
CA VAL A 132 -19.78 -6.67 10.35
C VAL A 132 -18.33 -6.22 10.16
N ALA A 133 -17.66 -5.75 11.21
CA ALA A 133 -16.27 -5.34 11.13
C ALA A 133 -15.33 -6.48 10.72
N LEU A 134 -15.54 -7.70 11.24
CA LEU A 134 -14.75 -8.88 10.87
C LEU A 134 -14.95 -9.28 9.41
N ILE A 135 -16.20 -9.31 8.94
CA ILE A 135 -16.52 -9.66 7.55
C ILE A 135 -15.92 -8.62 6.61
N THR A 136 -16.08 -7.33 6.93
CA THR A 136 -15.52 -6.23 6.15
C THR A 136 -13.98 -6.32 6.07
N ALA A 137 -13.32 -6.54 7.21
CA ALA A 137 -11.88 -6.71 7.26
C ALA A 137 -11.41 -7.92 6.43
N ALA A 138 -12.10 -9.07 6.53
CA ALA A 138 -11.76 -10.28 5.79
C ALA A 138 -11.88 -10.09 4.27
N ILE A 139 -12.93 -9.39 3.80
CA ILE A 139 -13.13 -9.12 2.36
C ILE A 139 -12.04 -8.16 1.84
N ILE A 140 -11.73 -7.10 2.58
CA ILE A 140 -10.68 -6.15 2.19
C ILE A 140 -9.31 -6.86 2.12
N ILE A 141 -8.99 -7.71 3.09
CA ILE A 141 -7.75 -8.50 3.09
C ILE A 141 -7.74 -9.47 1.92
N GLY A 142 -8.84 -10.19 1.66
CA GLY A 142 -8.95 -11.13 0.56
C GLY A 142 -8.74 -10.46 -0.81
N LEU A 143 -9.34 -9.28 -1.01
CA LEU A 143 -9.13 -8.50 -2.23
C LEU A 143 -7.68 -8.02 -2.37
N SER A 144 -7.04 -7.62 -1.26
CA SER A 144 -5.64 -7.17 -1.32
C SER A 144 -4.67 -8.30 -1.67
N ILE A 145 -4.92 -9.53 -1.19
CA ILE A 145 -4.12 -10.72 -1.57
C ILE A 145 -4.22 -10.99 -3.08
N ILE A 146 -5.38 -10.74 -3.69
CA ILE A 146 -5.56 -10.93 -5.14
C ILE A 146 -4.82 -9.84 -5.94
N VAL A 147 -4.77 -8.63 -5.41
CA VAL A 147 -4.28 -7.45 -6.14
C VAL A 147 -2.78 -7.20 -5.94
N ASP A 148 -2.20 -7.61 -4.80
CA ASP A 148 -0.83 -7.26 -4.41
C ASP A 148 0.22 -7.67 -5.46
N GLU A 149 0.12 -8.87 -6.02
CA GLU A 149 1.03 -9.38 -7.05
C GLU A 149 0.97 -8.51 -8.33
N TYR A 150 -0.24 -8.14 -8.75
CA TYR A 150 -0.43 -7.31 -9.95
C TYR A 150 0.08 -5.89 -9.77
N VAL A 151 0.00 -5.33 -8.56
CA VAL A 151 0.60 -4.02 -8.25
C VAL A 151 2.11 -4.07 -8.40
N GLY A 152 2.76 -5.14 -7.93
CA GLY A 152 4.19 -5.36 -8.14
C GLY A 152 4.56 -5.41 -9.62
N ILE A 153 3.82 -6.17 -10.44
CA ILE A 153 4.04 -6.29 -11.89
C ILE A 153 3.89 -4.92 -12.59
N VAL A 154 2.87 -4.15 -12.24
CA VAL A 154 2.66 -2.81 -12.80
C VAL A 154 3.82 -1.88 -12.46
N CYS A 155 4.27 -1.88 -11.21
CA CYS A 155 5.42 -1.08 -10.80
C CYS A 155 6.71 -1.50 -11.53
N GLU A 156 6.94 -2.81 -11.71
CA GLU A 156 8.11 -3.32 -12.44
C GLU A 156 8.08 -2.90 -13.92
N ALA A 157 6.90 -2.90 -14.56
CA ALA A 157 6.73 -2.47 -15.95
C ALA A 157 7.01 -0.96 -16.17
N LEU A 158 6.97 -0.15 -15.12
CA LEU A 158 7.27 1.28 -15.18
C LEU A 158 8.77 1.59 -15.06
N ILE A 159 9.61 0.60 -14.79
CA ILE A 159 11.05 0.79 -14.73
C ILE A 159 11.60 0.85 -16.16
N PRO A 160 12.35 1.90 -16.55
CA PRO A 160 12.90 2.04 -17.89
C PRO A 160 14.12 1.11 -18.07
N TYR A 161 13.90 -0.17 -18.24
CA TYR A 161 14.97 -1.11 -18.56
C TYR A 161 15.61 -0.79 -19.93
N PRO A 162 16.98 -0.90 -20.07
CA PRO A 162 17.61 -0.76 -21.37
C PRO A 162 17.09 -1.83 -22.32
N GLN A 163 16.69 -1.40 -23.50
CA GLN A 163 16.37 -2.35 -24.56
C GLN A 163 17.65 -3.08 -24.97
N ILE A 164 17.68 -4.40 -24.77
CA ILE A 164 18.76 -5.25 -25.29
C ILE A 164 18.69 -5.17 -26.80
N PRO A 165 19.75 -4.72 -27.51
CA PRO A 165 19.74 -4.73 -28.97
C PRO A 165 19.51 -6.19 -29.42
N THR A 166 18.40 -6.42 -30.11
CA THR A 166 18.15 -7.68 -30.80
C THR A 166 19.16 -7.79 -31.93
N PHE A 167 20.19 -8.56 -31.75
CA PHE A 167 21.05 -8.97 -32.84
C PHE A 167 20.24 -9.93 -33.71
N ILE A 168 19.77 -9.45 -34.87
CA ILE A 168 19.21 -10.25 -35.96
C ILE A 168 20.36 -10.75 -36.80
#